data_f082fc39da2fa25ef2507773d899ebaa
#
_entry.id   f082fc39da2fa25ef2507773d899ebaa
#
_cell.length_a   1.000
_cell.length_b   1.000
_cell.length_c   1.000
_cell.angle_alpha   90.00
_cell.angle_beta   90.00
_cell.angle_gamma   90.00
#
_symmetry.space_group_name_H-M   'P 1'
#
loop_
_entity.id
_entity.type
_entity.pdbx_description
1 polymer ?
#
loop_
_entity_poly.entity_id
_entity_poly.type
_entity_poly.pdbx_seq_one_letter_code
_entity_poly.pdbx_strand_id
1 'polypeptide(L)'
;MRIVVIGATGNVGTSVLEALARRDAVTSILGLARRVPSASYPKTTFAAADVSRDDLVPHLRGADCAIHLAWLIQPSRDRELLWRTNVLGSTRVFGAVAEAGVPALVYASSIGVYSPGPKQRVDESWPREGVPSSWYAQHKAEVERRLDRFEEGHPDRRVVRLRPALIMKADAAESVRRLFFGPFLPSPLVRPGRLPFVPHIPGAIVQVVHSHDVGEAYALAATGEARGPFNVAAEPELDGRRLGAAIGARAVTVPAPLARALAAATWRLRLQPTSPDWLDLALGVPLLDWTRAREELGWAPTRTAEDTVRELLTGLAAGASSDTPPLRGGDRAGEIKAGVGGRPV
;
A
#
# COMPACT_ATOMS: atom_id res chain seq x y z
N MET A 1 10.50 0.65 -23.68
CA MET A 1 10.02 1.72 -22.78
C MET A 1 10.98 1.91 -21.60
N ARG A 2 11.27 3.17 -21.26
CA ARG A 2 11.95 3.56 -20.01
C ARG A 2 10.92 3.93 -18.96
N ILE A 3 10.93 3.25 -17.81
CA ILE A 3 9.96 3.48 -16.73
C ILE A 3 10.67 3.97 -15.47
N VAL A 4 10.12 4.99 -14.82
CA VAL A 4 10.62 5.48 -13.53
C VAL A 4 9.66 5.07 -12.43
N VAL A 5 10.16 4.36 -11.41
CA VAL A 5 9.37 3.88 -10.28
C VAL A 5 9.78 4.63 -9.01
N ILE A 6 8.92 5.52 -8.52
CA ILE A 6 9.13 6.35 -7.33
C ILE A 6 8.59 5.61 -6.11
N GLY A 7 9.45 5.24 -5.16
CA GLY A 7 9.13 4.34 -4.06
C GLY A 7 9.42 2.86 -4.39
N ALA A 8 10.37 2.61 -5.28
CA ALA A 8 10.73 1.31 -5.84
C ALA A 8 11.13 0.24 -4.80
N THR A 9 11.56 0.63 -3.61
CA THR A 9 12.10 -0.28 -2.58
C THR A 9 11.05 -0.76 -1.57
N GLY A 10 9.80 -0.30 -1.67
CA GLY A 10 8.72 -0.68 -0.77
C GLY A 10 8.09 -2.03 -1.12
N ASN A 11 7.10 -2.46 -0.31
CA ASN A 11 6.36 -3.71 -0.52
C ASN A 11 5.86 -3.85 -1.97
N VAL A 12 5.11 -2.89 -2.45
CA VAL A 12 4.59 -2.88 -3.84
C VAL A 12 5.72 -2.61 -4.84
N GLY A 13 6.65 -1.70 -4.52
CA GLY A 13 7.72 -1.29 -5.43
C GLY A 13 8.57 -2.47 -5.91
N THR A 14 9.01 -3.35 -5.01
CA THR A 14 9.80 -4.53 -5.38
C THR A 14 9.03 -5.47 -6.32
N SER A 15 7.74 -5.69 -6.07
CA SER A 15 6.88 -6.50 -6.94
C SER A 15 6.63 -5.85 -8.32
N VAL A 16 6.56 -4.50 -8.36
CA VAL A 16 6.47 -3.75 -9.61
C VAL A 16 7.75 -3.88 -10.43
N LEU A 17 8.93 -3.78 -9.80
CA LEU A 17 10.21 -3.98 -10.50
C LEU A 17 10.28 -5.37 -11.16
N GLU A 18 9.89 -6.41 -10.42
CA GLU A 18 9.85 -7.79 -10.92
C GLU A 18 8.85 -7.95 -12.08
N ALA A 19 7.65 -7.39 -11.96
CA ALA A 19 6.63 -7.46 -13.00
C ALA A 19 7.03 -6.73 -14.27
N LEU A 20 7.59 -5.52 -14.15
CA LEU A 20 8.10 -4.75 -15.29
C LEU A 20 9.28 -5.43 -15.97
N ALA A 21 10.18 -6.05 -15.21
CA ALA A 21 11.36 -6.73 -15.77
C ALA A 21 10.98 -7.89 -16.70
N ARG A 22 9.82 -8.53 -16.49
CA ARG A 22 9.28 -9.60 -17.34
C ARG A 22 8.62 -9.11 -18.64
N ARG A 23 8.41 -7.78 -18.80
CA ARG A 23 7.80 -7.20 -20.00
C ARG A 23 8.86 -6.91 -21.05
N ASP A 24 8.74 -7.45 -22.26
CA ASP A 24 9.68 -7.20 -23.36
C ASP A 24 9.67 -5.75 -23.79
N ALA A 25 8.51 -5.09 -23.74
CA ALA A 25 8.38 -3.67 -24.04
C ALA A 25 9.18 -2.76 -23.10
N VAL A 26 9.52 -3.23 -21.87
CA VAL A 26 10.32 -2.47 -20.90
C VAL A 26 11.81 -2.73 -21.13
N THR A 27 12.53 -1.70 -21.53
CA THR A 27 13.97 -1.75 -21.81
C THR A 27 14.82 -1.34 -20.61
N SER A 28 14.34 -0.39 -19.79
CA SER A 28 15.05 0.07 -18.59
C SER A 28 14.10 0.58 -17.53
N ILE A 29 14.49 0.42 -16.27
CA ILE A 29 13.76 0.88 -15.10
C ILE A 29 14.70 1.72 -14.25
N LEU A 30 14.26 2.93 -13.85
CA LEU A 30 14.93 3.72 -12.82
C LEU A 30 14.10 3.67 -11.54
N GLY A 31 14.62 3.01 -10.51
CA GLY A 31 14.02 2.99 -9.18
C GLY A 31 14.45 4.18 -8.34
N LEU A 32 13.51 5.02 -7.92
CA LEU A 32 13.78 6.12 -7.00
C LEU A 32 13.38 5.74 -5.57
N ALA A 33 14.29 5.94 -4.63
CA ALA A 33 14.06 5.71 -3.22
C ALA A 33 14.92 6.65 -2.38
N ARG A 34 14.53 6.94 -1.14
CA ARG A 34 15.34 7.77 -0.22
C ARG A 34 16.70 7.15 0.11
N ARG A 35 16.77 5.82 0.09
CA ARG A 35 18.01 5.04 0.31
C ARG A 35 18.11 4.02 -0.81
N VAL A 36 19.24 4.05 -1.51
CA VAL A 36 19.53 3.09 -2.57
C VAL A 36 19.72 1.70 -1.92
N PRO A 37 19.03 0.65 -2.41
CA PRO A 37 19.20 -0.70 -1.88
C PRO A 37 20.52 -1.33 -2.36
N SER A 38 20.98 -2.34 -1.63
CA SER A 38 22.06 -3.24 -2.09
C SER A 38 21.54 -4.33 -3.05
N ALA A 39 20.23 -4.60 -3.00
CA ALA A 39 19.58 -5.55 -3.89
C ALA A 39 19.60 -5.07 -5.35
N SER A 40 19.79 -5.99 -6.28
CA SER A 40 19.71 -5.73 -7.73
C SER A 40 18.45 -6.37 -8.31
N TYR A 41 17.88 -5.71 -9.32
CA TYR A 41 16.72 -6.20 -10.07
C TYR A 41 17.02 -6.12 -11.57
N PRO A 42 16.53 -7.08 -12.38
CA PRO A 42 16.76 -7.04 -13.82
C PRO A 42 16.26 -5.74 -14.45
N LYS A 43 16.96 -5.22 -15.44
CA LYS A 43 16.68 -3.96 -16.16
C LYS A 43 16.64 -2.71 -15.25
N THR A 44 17.03 -2.79 -13.98
CA THR A 44 16.82 -1.73 -12.99
C THR A 44 18.13 -1.11 -12.53
N THR A 45 18.17 0.22 -12.53
CA THR A 45 19.14 1.03 -11.83
C THR A 45 18.44 1.82 -10.72
N PHE A 46 19.17 2.23 -9.67
CA PHE A 46 18.59 3.00 -8.57
C PHE A 46 19.25 4.37 -8.42
N ALA A 47 18.46 5.36 -8.01
CA ALA A 47 18.94 6.66 -7.58
C ALA A 47 18.26 7.08 -6.27
N ALA A 48 19.00 7.85 -5.47
CA ALA A 48 18.44 8.43 -4.23
C ALA A 48 17.58 9.66 -4.57
N ALA A 49 16.34 9.68 -4.06
CA ALA A 49 15.46 10.84 -4.16
C ALA A 49 14.40 10.83 -3.05
N ASP A 50 14.16 11.99 -2.45
CA ASP A 50 13.09 12.25 -1.48
C ASP A 50 12.04 13.16 -2.13
N VAL A 51 10.83 12.64 -2.35
CA VAL A 51 9.73 13.37 -3.00
C VAL A 51 9.35 14.66 -2.28
N SER A 52 9.68 14.78 -0.98
CA SER A 52 9.32 15.93 -0.18
C SER A 52 10.25 17.15 -0.38
N ARG A 53 11.43 16.97 -1.00
CA ARG A 53 12.45 18.04 -1.06
C ARG A 53 13.31 18.06 -2.32
N ASP A 54 13.62 16.89 -2.92
CA ASP A 54 14.60 16.81 -4.01
C ASP A 54 13.97 17.20 -5.35
N ASP A 55 14.79 17.60 -6.31
CA ASP A 55 14.38 17.82 -7.70
C ASP A 55 14.24 16.46 -8.42
N LEU A 56 13.04 16.18 -8.88
CA LEU A 56 12.71 14.92 -9.56
C LEU A 56 12.79 15.01 -11.09
N VAL A 57 12.80 16.22 -11.65
CA VAL A 57 12.76 16.44 -13.10
C VAL A 57 13.90 15.75 -13.85
N PRO A 58 15.18 15.84 -13.39
CA PRO A 58 16.29 15.17 -14.09
C PRO A 58 16.13 13.65 -14.16
N HIS A 59 15.52 13.03 -13.15
CA HIS A 59 15.27 11.58 -13.13
C HIS A 59 14.17 11.14 -14.08
N LEU A 60 13.19 12.01 -14.34
CA LEU A 60 11.99 11.75 -15.13
C LEU A 60 12.18 12.05 -16.63
N ARG A 61 13.15 12.88 -17.02
CA ARG A 61 13.39 13.22 -18.43
C ARG A 61 13.61 11.98 -19.28
N GLY A 62 12.89 11.88 -20.42
CA GLY A 62 12.94 10.76 -21.33
C GLY A 62 12.30 9.48 -20.80
N ALA A 63 11.52 9.53 -19.73
CA ALA A 63 10.71 8.40 -19.31
C ALA A 63 9.43 8.32 -20.13
N ASP A 64 9.02 7.12 -20.51
CA ASP A 64 7.74 6.84 -21.14
C ASP A 64 6.59 6.75 -20.14
N CYS A 65 6.91 6.35 -18.89
CA CYS A 65 5.93 6.26 -17.82
C CYS A 65 6.60 6.49 -16.45
N ALA A 66 5.91 7.21 -15.57
CA ALA A 66 6.25 7.33 -14.16
C ALA A 66 5.24 6.56 -13.30
N ILE A 67 5.72 5.71 -12.39
CA ILE A 67 4.90 5.01 -11.40
C ILE A 67 5.17 5.61 -10.03
N HIS A 68 4.16 6.22 -9.40
CA HIS A 68 4.31 6.87 -8.11
C HIS A 68 3.73 6.03 -6.98
N LEU A 69 4.62 5.36 -6.22
CA LEU A 69 4.31 4.48 -5.10
C LEU A 69 4.76 5.04 -3.73
N ALA A 70 5.53 6.14 -3.73
CA ALA A 70 6.11 6.68 -2.49
C ALA A 70 5.01 7.16 -1.54
N TRP A 71 4.95 6.55 -0.35
CA TRP A 71 3.97 6.85 0.68
C TRP A 71 4.52 6.52 2.06
N LEU A 72 4.23 7.35 3.07
CA LEU A 72 4.53 7.08 4.47
C LEU A 72 3.24 6.70 5.22
N ILE A 73 3.27 5.56 5.90
CA ILE A 73 2.23 5.12 6.84
C ILE A 73 2.60 5.53 8.26
N GLN A 74 3.88 5.49 8.60
CA GLN A 74 4.42 5.86 9.90
C GLN A 74 5.47 6.97 9.75
N PRO A 75 5.68 7.80 10.74
CA PRO A 75 5.11 7.80 12.09
C PRO A 75 3.69 8.43 12.14
N SER A 76 2.71 7.70 12.64
CA SER A 76 1.31 8.17 12.71
C SER A 76 1.08 9.35 13.66
N ARG A 77 2.07 9.67 14.50
CA ARG A 77 2.04 10.78 15.44
C ARG A 77 2.58 12.10 14.87
N ASP A 78 3.35 12.03 13.79
CA ASP A 78 3.87 13.20 13.08
C ASP A 78 3.04 13.44 11.80
N ARG A 79 1.86 14.01 12.00
CA ARG A 79 0.91 14.25 10.92
C ARG A 79 1.42 15.27 9.90
N GLU A 80 2.24 16.21 10.33
CA GLU A 80 2.85 17.20 9.45
C GLU A 80 3.85 16.56 8.50
N LEU A 81 4.72 15.67 9.01
CA LEU A 81 5.63 14.89 8.16
C LEU A 81 4.86 14.03 7.15
N LEU A 82 3.77 13.37 7.61
CA LEU A 82 2.93 12.58 6.73
C LEU A 82 2.27 13.42 5.64
N TRP A 83 1.72 14.57 5.99
CA TRP A 83 1.13 15.50 5.02
C TRP A 83 2.17 15.99 4.01
N ARG A 84 3.29 16.48 4.50
CA ARG A 84 4.38 16.99 3.66
C ARG A 84 4.90 15.93 2.68
N THR A 85 5.08 14.70 3.14
CA THR A 85 5.59 13.62 2.29
C THR A 85 4.50 13.07 1.36
N ASN A 86 3.32 12.78 1.89
CA ASN A 86 2.27 12.07 1.15
C ASN A 86 1.51 13.00 0.22
N VAL A 87 1.10 14.17 0.70
CA VAL A 87 0.25 15.08 -0.08
C VAL A 87 1.09 16.05 -0.90
N LEU A 88 1.96 16.81 -0.24
CA LEU A 88 2.80 17.78 -0.95
C LEU A 88 3.85 17.09 -1.81
N GLY A 89 4.43 15.99 -1.33
CA GLY A 89 5.36 15.16 -2.11
C GLY A 89 4.73 14.60 -3.38
N SER A 90 3.50 14.08 -3.30
CA SER A 90 2.78 13.63 -4.50
C SER A 90 2.50 14.78 -5.48
N THR A 91 2.13 15.96 -4.99
CA THR A 91 1.95 17.15 -5.83
C THR A 91 3.24 17.53 -6.56
N ARG A 92 4.38 17.45 -5.87
CA ARG A 92 5.71 17.69 -6.50
C ARG A 92 6.02 16.64 -7.58
N VAL A 93 5.67 15.37 -7.34
CA VAL A 93 5.84 14.31 -8.37
C VAL A 93 5.00 14.64 -9.60
N PHE A 94 3.74 15.05 -9.44
CA PHE A 94 2.86 15.42 -10.57
C PHE A 94 3.44 16.60 -11.36
N GLY A 95 3.89 17.65 -10.68
CA GLY A 95 4.56 18.79 -11.31
C GLY A 95 5.83 18.38 -12.08
N ALA A 96 6.67 17.53 -11.48
CA ALA A 96 7.89 17.04 -12.13
C ALA A 96 7.60 16.14 -13.36
N VAL A 97 6.52 15.33 -13.32
CA VAL A 97 6.02 14.55 -14.48
C VAL A 97 5.61 15.48 -15.62
N ALA A 98 4.89 16.59 -15.31
CA ALA A 98 4.51 17.58 -16.30
C ALA A 98 5.73 18.28 -16.91
N GLU A 99 6.62 18.81 -16.07
CA GLU A 99 7.81 19.53 -16.48
C GLU A 99 8.79 18.68 -17.29
N ALA A 100 8.98 17.42 -16.89
CA ALA A 100 9.84 16.47 -17.62
C ALA A 100 9.24 15.97 -18.94
N GLY A 101 7.98 16.28 -19.22
CA GLY A 101 7.32 15.83 -20.43
C GLY A 101 6.93 14.34 -20.45
N VAL A 102 6.79 13.68 -19.29
CA VAL A 102 6.46 12.25 -19.23
C VAL A 102 5.01 12.03 -19.69
N PRO A 103 4.76 11.17 -20.71
CA PRO A 103 3.43 11.01 -21.29
C PRO A 103 2.44 10.21 -20.44
N ALA A 104 2.93 9.38 -19.50
CA ALA A 104 2.08 8.52 -18.68
C ALA A 104 2.45 8.57 -17.20
N LEU A 105 1.43 8.61 -16.34
CA LEU A 105 1.55 8.55 -14.87
C LEU A 105 0.65 7.46 -14.31
N VAL A 106 1.22 6.53 -13.53
CA VAL A 106 0.46 5.55 -12.76
C VAL A 106 0.61 5.88 -11.27
N TYR A 107 -0.50 6.15 -10.61
CA TYR A 107 -0.52 6.56 -9.21
C TYR A 107 -1.04 5.45 -8.29
N ALA A 108 -0.35 5.26 -7.17
CA ALA A 108 -0.77 4.36 -6.09
C ALA A 108 -1.82 5.03 -5.20
N SER A 109 -3.08 4.86 -5.56
CA SER A 109 -4.22 5.21 -4.72
C SER A 109 -4.51 4.09 -3.69
N SER A 110 -5.74 3.91 -3.25
CA SER A 110 -6.14 2.93 -2.25
C SER A 110 -7.67 2.82 -2.17
N ILE A 111 -8.19 1.70 -1.68
CA ILE A 111 -9.57 1.58 -1.19
C ILE A 111 -9.93 2.70 -0.19
N GLY A 112 -8.94 3.22 0.55
CA GLY A 112 -9.13 4.28 1.53
C GLY A 112 -9.63 5.61 0.98
N VAL A 113 -9.63 5.83 -0.35
CA VAL A 113 -10.20 7.05 -0.96
C VAL A 113 -11.72 7.10 -0.89
N TYR A 114 -12.36 5.94 -0.80
CA TYR A 114 -13.81 5.86 -0.85
C TYR A 114 -14.48 6.41 0.40
N SER A 115 -15.60 7.09 0.18
CA SER A 115 -16.48 7.53 1.25
C SER A 115 -17.07 6.33 1.99
N PRO A 116 -17.34 6.46 3.29
CA PRO A 116 -18.00 5.40 4.05
C PRO A 116 -19.32 4.95 3.42
N GLY A 117 -19.57 3.66 3.52
CA GLY A 117 -20.80 3.06 2.98
C GLY A 117 -21.04 1.65 3.50
N PRO A 118 -22.14 1.02 3.07
CA PRO A 118 -22.41 -0.38 3.42
C PRO A 118 -21.32 -1.30 2.87
N LYS A 119 -21.16 -2.47 3.49
CA LYS A 119 -20.22 -3.52 3.05
C LYS A 119 -20.75 -4.25 1.82
N GLN A 120 -20.87 -3.52 0.72
CA GLN A 120 -21.23 -4.02 -0.61
C GLN A 120 -20.13 -3.68 -1.61
N ARG A 121 -20.07 -4.40 -2.71
CA ARG A 121 -19.11 -4.13 -3.78
C ARG A 121 -19.52 -2.85 -4.52
N VAL A 122 -18.53 -1.98 -4.73
CA VAL A 122 -18.68 -0.71 -5.45
C VAL A 122 -17.65 -0.61 -6.56
N ASP A 123 -18.04 -0.02 -7.66
CA ASP A 123 -17.13 0.31 -8.76
C ASP A 123 -16.37 1.61 -8.50
N GLU A 124 -15.60 2.05 -9.47
CA GLU A 124 -14.72 3.21 -9.36
C GLU A 124 -15.45 4.56 -9.33
N SER A 125 -16.76 4.58 -9.59
CA SER A 125 -17.61 5.79 -9.54
C SER A 125 -18.08 6.14 -8.12
N TRP A 126 -17.92 5.22 -7.13
CA TRP A 126 -18.33 5.50 -5.75
C TRP A 126 -17.67 6.78 -5.21
N PRO A 127 -18.39 7.59 -4.41
CA PRO A 127 -17.85 8.82 -3.81
C PRO A 127 -16.51 8.59 -3.10
N ARG A 128 -15.57 9.55 -3.21
CA ARG A 128 -14.16 9.42 -2.76
C ARG A 128 -13.71 10.56 -1.85
N GLU A 129 -14.51 10.81 -0.81
CA GLU A 129 -14.16 11.81 0.21
C GLU A 129 -13.29 11.24 1.34
N GLY A 130 -13.01 9.93 1.29
CA GLY A 130 -12.30 9.21 2.34
C GLY A 130 -13.13 9.04 3.61
N VAL A 131 -12.59 8.29 4.57
CA VAL A 131 -13.19 8.14 5.91
C VAL A 131 -12.78 9.35 6.77
N PRO A 132 -13.71 10.16 7.30
CA PRO A 132 -13.38 11.43 7.98
C PRO A 132 -12.44 11.30 9.17
N SER A 133 -12.54 10.23 9.93
CA SER A 133 -11.69 9.97 11.11
C SER A 133 -10.31 9.44 10.74
N SER A 134 -10.06 8.97 9.49
CA SER A 134 -8.80 8.38 9.06
C SER A 134 -7.94 9.38 8.30
N TRP A 135 -6.83 9.81 8.92
CA TRP A 135 -5.85 10.68 8.25
C TRP A 135 -5.29 10.04 6.96
N TYR A 136 -5.10 8.70 6.96
CA TYR A 136 -4.66 7.98 5.77
C TYR A 136 -5.65 8.14 4.62
N ALA A 137 -6.93 7.91 4.89
CA ALA A 137 -8.02 8.05 3.93
C ALA A 137 -8.13 9.49 3.41
N GLN A 138 -8.08 10.47 4.33
CA GLN A 138 -8.14 11.89 3.99
C GLN A 138 -6.96 12.32 3.12
N HIS A 139 -5.74 11.86 3.40
CA HIS A 139 -4.57 12.14 2.56
C HIS A 139 -4.72 11.51 1.16
N LYS A 140 -5.20 10.26 1.07
CA LYS A 140 -5.42 9.59 -0.22
C LYS A 140 -6.48 10.31 -1.06
N ALA A 141 -7.60 10.70 -0.44
CA ALA A 141 -8.66 11.45 -1.12
C ALA A 141 -8.16 12.83 -1.60
N GLU A 142 -7.38 13.54 -0.77
CA GLU A 142 -6.80 14.82 -1.17
C GLU A 142 -5.82 14.70 -2.34
N VAL A 143 -4.99 13.65 -2.35
CA VAL A 143 -4.08 13.44 -3.48
C VAL A 143 -4.84 13.09 -4.76
N GLU A 144 -5.94 12.34 -4.69
CA GLU A 144 -6.78 12.11 -5.87
C GLU A 144 -7.42 13.40 -6.38
N ARG A 145 -7.90 14.31 -5.51
CA ARG A 145 -8.40 15.64 -5.92
C ARG A 145 -7.32 16.49 -6.62
N ARG A 146 -6.06 16.38 -6.17
CA ARG A 146 -4.92 17.05 -6.84
C ARG A 146 -4.59 16.40 -8.17
N LEU A 147 -4.75 15.09 -8.26
CA LEU A 147 -4.55 14.35 -9.50
C LEU A 147 -5.64 14.68 -10.53
N ASP A 148 -6.90 14.95 -10.11
CA ASP A 148 -7.94 15.44 -11.00
C ASP A 148 -7.54 16.76 -11.66
N ARG A 149 -7.09 17.74 -10.84
CA ARG A 149 -6.61 19.03 -11.36
C ARG A 149 -5.40 18.88 -12.28
N PHE A 150 -4.54 17.89 -12.00
CA PHE A 150 -3.42 17.57 -12.88
C PHE A 150 -3.91 17.04 -14.23
N GLU A 151 -4.88 16.14 -14.26
CA GLU A 151 -5.50 15.63 -15.50
C GLU A 151 -6.20 16.73 -16.29
N GLU A 152 -6.96 17.59 -15.61
CA GLU A 152 -7.62 18.77 -16.22
C GLU A 152 -6.60 19.73 -16.87
N GLY A 153 -5.47 19.96 -16.20
CA GLY A 153 -4.39 20.82 -16.72
C GLY A 153 -3.52 20.18 -17.79
N HIS A 154 -3.55 18.85 -17.93
CA HIS A 154 -2.69 18.10 -18.85
C HIS A 154 -3.47 16.95 -19.54
N PRO A 155 -4.46 17.27 -20.37
CA PRO A 155 -5.37 16.25 -20.97
C PRO A 155 -4.67 15.33 -21.98
N ASP A 156 -3.54 15.74 -22.49
CA ASP A 156 -2.64 14.95 -23.36
C ASP A 156 -1.96 13.79 -22.63
N ARG A 157 -1.88 13.84 -21.31
CA ARG A 157 -1.21 12.82 -20.52
C ARG A 157 -2.14 11.67 -20.15
N ARG A 158 -1.60 10.48 -20.16
CA ARG A 158 -2.32 9.28 -19.71
C ARG A 158 -2.12 9.10 -18.20
N VAL A 159 -3.20 9.16 -17.44
CA VAL A 159 -3.17 8.94 -16.00
C VAL A 159 -3.96 7.69 -15.63
N VAL A 160 -3.33 6.81 -14.84
CA VAL A 160 -3.97 5.64 -14.24
C VAL A 160 -3.83 5.73 -12.73
N ARG A 161 -4.88 5.43 -11.99
CA ARG A 161 -4.87 5.33 -10.53
C ARG A 161 -5.34 3.94 -10.08
N LEU A 162 -4.45 3.19 -9.45
CA LEU A 162 -4.83 1.90 -8.90
C LEU A 162 -5.31 2.07 -7.46
N ARG A 163 -6.48 1.53 -7.15
CA ARG A 163 -7.12 1.55 -5.83
C ARG A 163 -7.11 0.15 -5.21
N PRO A 164 -5.96 -0.30 -4.70
CA PRO A 164 -5.86 -1.63 -4.13
C PRO A 164 -6.53 -1.73 -2.76
N ALA A 165 -6.97 -2.95 -2.44
CA ALA A 165 -7.28 -3.42 -1.10
C ALA A 165 -5.99 -3.54 -0.24
N LEU A 166 -6.03 -4.27 0.89
CA LEU A 166 -4.84 -4.49 1.73
C LEU A 166 -3.81 -5.36 1.00
N ILE A 167 -2.59 -4.84 0.84
CA ILE A 167 -1.53 -5.50 0.07
C ILE A 167 -0.56 -6.22 1.00
N MET A 168 -0.39 -7.51 0.79
CA MET A 168 0.44 -8.37 1.63
C MET A 168 1.35 -9.28 0.79
N LYS A 169 2.51 -9.65 1.36
CA LYS A 169 3.40 -10.76 0.94
C LYS A 169 4.34 -11.15 2.08
N ALA A 170 4.93 -12.33 2.03
CA ALA A 170 5.85 -12.83 3.06
C ALA A 170 7.07 -11.92 3.26
N ASP A 171 7.74 -11.49 2.20
CA ASP A 171 8.96 -10.66 2.26
C ASP A 171 8.74 -9.28 2.88
N ALA A 172 7.49 -8.83 2.98
CA ALA A 172 7.12 -7.59 3.66
C ALA A 172 6.72 -7.80 5.13
N ALA A 173 6.79 -9.03 5.66
CA ALA A 173 6.27 -9.38 6.97
C ALA A 173 6.89 -8.54 8.10
N GLU A 174 8.22 -8.37 8.14
CA GLU A 174 8.87 -7.53 9.15
C GLU A 174 8.50 -6.03 9.00
N SER A 175 8.29 -5.56 7.77
CA SER A 175 7.78 -4.21 7.53
C SER A 175 6.34 -4.05 8.04
N VAL A 176 5.47 -5.02 7.76
CA VAL A 176 4.08 -5.04 8.24
C VAL A 176 4.05 -5.10 9.77
N ARG A 177 4.88 -5.96 10.40
CA ARG A 177 5.03 -6.00 11.85
C ARG A 177 5.37 -4.61 12.41
N ARG A 178 6.41 -3.98 11.89
CA ARG A 178 6.88 -2.67 12.33
C ARG A 178 5.84 -1.57 12.16
N LEU A 179 5.12 -1.59 11.04
CA LEU A 179 4.15 -0.55 10.69
C LEU A 179 2.84 -0.67 11.48
N PHE A 180 2.41 -1.89 11.81
CA PHE A 180 1.07 -2.13 12.35
C PHE A 180 1.03 -2.80 13.72
N PHE A 181 1.97 -3.69 14.03
CA PHE A 181 1.94 -4.47 15.27
C PHE A 181 2.97 -3.99 16.31
N GLY A 182 4.09 -3.45 15.85
CA GLY A 182 5.15 -2.96 16.73
C GLY A 182 6.08 -4.07 17.28
N PRO A 183 7.04 -3.70 18.15
CA PRO A 183 8.09 -4.59 18.62
C PRO A 183 7.61 -5.68 19.59
N PHE A 184 6.46 -5.48 20.23
CA PHE A 184 5.95 -6.41 21.24
C PHE A 184 5.16 -7.59 20.68
N LEU A 185 4.93 -7.66 19.36
CA LEU A 185 4.26 -8.80 18.75
C LEU A 185 5.13 -10.07 18.92
N PRO A 186 4.62 -11.14 19.55
CA PRO A 186 5.33 -12.41 19.68
C PRO A 186 5.30 -13.17 18.35
N SER A 187 6.08 -12.69 17.36
CA SER A 187 6.03 -13.16 15.97
C SER A 187 6.07 -14.69 15.81
N PRO A 188 6.88 -15.47 16.57
CA PRO A 188 6.88 -16.94 16.44
C PRO A 188 5.55 -17.61 16.80
N LEU A 189 4.68 -16.92 17.56
CA LEU A 189 3.36 -17.42 17.93
C LEU A 189 2.30 -17.07 16.88
N VAL A 190 2.58 -16.12 15.99
CA VAL A 190 1.65 -15.65 14.93
C VAL A 190 1.68 -16.59 13.73
N ARG A 191 1.77 -17.89 13.94
CA ARG A 191 1.81 -18.91 12.89
C ARG A 191 0.42 -19.51 12.67
N PRO A 192 -0.01 -19.74 11.42
CA PRO A 192 -1.24 -20.52 11.16
C PRO A 192 -1.22 -21.84 11.94
N GLY A 193 -2.35 -22.21 12.54
CA GLY A 193 -2.50 -23.38 13.40
C GLY A 193 -1.94 -23.23 14.84
N ARG A 194 -1.29 -22.11 15.20
CA ARG A 194 -0.82 -21.83 16.57
C ARG A 194 -1.57 -20.70 17.26
N LEU A 195 -2.20 -19.82 16.51
CA LEU A 195 -3.05 -18.77 17.08
C LEU A 195 -4.33 -19.41 17.63
N PRO A 196 -4.62 -19.29 18.94
CA PRO A 196 -5.81 -19.93 19.51
C PRO A 196 -7.10 -19.20 19.08
N PHE A 197 -7.02 -17.89 18.86
CA PHE A 197 -8.18 -17.06 18.48
C PHE A 197 -7.76 -15.81 17.70
N VAL A 198 -8.72 -15.30 16.92
CA VAL A 198 -8.65 -14.01 16.23
C VAL A 198 -9.90 -13.18 16.57
N PRO A 199 -9.81 -11.85 16.62
CA PRO A 199 -10.98 -11.01 16.85
C PRO A 199 -11.89 -11.04 15.61
N HIS A 200 -13.18 -11.29 15.84
CA HIS A 200 -14.25 -11.01 14.90
C HIS A 200 -14.96 -9.74 15.33
N ILE A 201 -14.76 -8.66 14.59
CA ILE A 201 -15.40 -7.37 14.85
C ILE A 201 -16.55 -7.24 13.85
N PRO A 202 -17.82 -7.25 14.29
CA PRO A 202 -18.95 -7.14 13.37
C PRO A 202 -18.84 -5.89 12.48
N GLY A 203 -19.01 -6.07 11.18
CA GLY A 203 -18.85 -5.02 10.18
C GLY A 203 -17.42 -4.77 9.69
N ALA A 204 -16.39 -5.28 10.34
CA ALA A 204 -15.04 -5.26 9.82
C ALA A 204 -14.84 -6.40 8.80
N ILE A 205 -15.16 -6.10 7.55
CA ILE A 205 -14.94 -6.99 6.40
C ILE A 205 -13.92 -6.30 5.51
N VAL A 206 -12.85 -7.00 5.18
CA VAL A 206 -11.75 -6.46 4.39
C VAL A 206 -11.46 -7.35 3.18
N GLN A 207 -10.92 -6.75 2.14
CA GLN A 207 -10.33 -7.46 1.02
C GLN A 207 -8.81 -7.38 1.11
N VAL A 208 -8.16 -8.42 0.63
CA VAL A 208 -6.70 -8.53 0.60
C VAL A 208 -6.29 -8.88 -0.82
N VAL A 209 -5.12 -8.44 -1.24
CA VAL A 209 -4.53 -8.78 -2.52
C VAL A 209 -3.03 -9.02 -2.35
N HIS A 210 -2.49 -9.98 -3.10
CA HIS A 210 -1.07 -10.28 -3.02
C HIS A 210 -0.23 -9.21 -3.73
N SER A 211 0.91 -8.85 -3.13
CA SER A 211 1.77 -7.78 -3.67
C SER A 211 2.26 -8.06 -5.10
N HIS A 212 2.52 -9.31 -5.47
CA HIS A 212 2.89 -9.64 -6.85
C HIS A 212 1.74 -9.43 -7.84
N ASP A 213 0.50 -9.75 -7.46
CA ASP A 213 -0.67 -9.48 -8.30
C ASP A 213 -0.89 -7.97 -8.49
N VAL A 214 -0.65 -7.18 -7.43
CA VAL A 214 -0.64 -5.72 -7.53
C VAL A 214 0.50 -5.24 -8.43
N GLY A 215 1.69 -5.83 -8.34
CA GLY A 215 2.81 -5.55 -9.23
C GLY A 215 2.46 -5.74 -10.71
N GLU A 216 1.73 -6.82 -11.02
CA GLU A 216 1.23 -7.07 -12.38
C GLU A 216 0.21 -6.01 -12.81
N ALA A 217 -0.70 -5.57 -11.94
CA ALA A 217 -1.63 -4.49 -12.25
C ALA A 217 -0.90 -3.19 -12.62
N TYR A 218 0.16 -2.84 -11.87
CA TYR A 218 1.01 -1.68 -12.20
C TYR A 218 1.76 -1.85 -13.51
N ALA A 219 2.29 -3.03 -13.80
CA ALA A 219 2.98 -3.30 -15.05
C ALA A 219 2.04 -3.18 -16.26
N LEU A 220 0.83 -3.77 -16.17
CA LEU A 220 -0.22 -3.63 -17.19
C LEU A 220 -0.63 -2.16 -17.39
N ALA A 221 -0.87 -1.43 -16.29
CA ALA A 221 -1.21 -0.02 -16.33
C ALA A 221 -0.10 0.85 -16.95
N ALA A 222 1.17 0.53 -16.70
CA ALA A 222 2.30 1.29 -17.22
C ALA A 222 2.55 1.04 -18.71
N THR A 223 2.36 -0.20 -19.19
CA THR A 223 2.68 -0.61 -20.55
C THR A 223 1.49 -0.64 -21.51
N GLY A 224 0.26 -0.55 -21.01
CA GLY A 224 -0.98 -0.53 -21.81
C GLY A 224 -1.49 0.89 -22.05
N GLU A 225 -2.71 0.98 -22.60
CA GLU A 225 -3.36 2.25 -22.98
C GLU A 225 -4.49 2.67 -22.04
N ALA A 226 -4.80 1.87 -21.03
CA ALA A 226 -5.89 2.14 -20.10
C ALA A 226 -5.71 3.48 -19.35
N ARG A 227 -6.83 4.14 -19.00
CA ARG A 227 -6.88 5.43 -18.30
C ARG A 227 -7.85 5.39 -17.12
N GLY A 228 -7.64 6.28 -16.17
CA GLY A 228 -8.55 6.48 -15.04
C GLY A 228 -8.33 5.49 -13.88
N PRO A 229 -9.33 5.34 -12.98
CA PRO A 229 -9.20 4.52 -11.78
C PRO A 229 -9.50 3.05 -12.03
N PHE A 230 -8.82 2.16 -11.29
CA PHE A 230 -9.06 0.72 -11.28
C PHE A 230 -8.98 0.18 -9.87
N ASN A 231 -10.03 -0.53 -9.45
CA ASN A 231 -10.05 -1.29 -8.21
C ASN A 231 -9.23 -2.57 -8.36
N VAL A 232 -8.46 -2.91 -7.31
CA VAL A 232 -7.57 -4.08 -7.31
C VAL A 232 -7.74 -4.85 -6.02
N ALA A 233 -8.39 -6.00 -6.06
CA ALA A 233 -8.66 -6.85 -4.90
C ALA A 233 -8.66 -8.33 -5.27
N ALA A 234 -8.44 -9.20 -4.29
CA ALA A 234 -8.65 -10.63 -4.45
C ALA A 234 -9.82 -11.13 -3.57
N GLU A 235 -10.29 -12.30 -3.88
CA GLU A 235 -11.35 -12.98 -3.17
C GLU A 235 -10.79 -14.16 -2.35
N PRO A 236 -11.55 -14.61 -1.33
CA PRO A 236 -12.78 -14.04 -0.81
C PRO A 236 -12.54 -12.84 0.11
N GLU A 237 -13.59 -12.07 0.39
CA GLU A 237 -13.58 -11.07 1.46
C GLU A 237 -13.38 -11.73 2.82
N LEU A 238 -12.62 -11.08 3.70
CA LEU A 238 -12.26 -11.65 5.00
C LEU A 238 -12.90 -10.87 6.15
N ASP A 239 -13.74 -11.56 6.91
CA ASP A 239 -14.09 -11.15 8.27
C ASP A 239 -13.28 -11.95 9.31
N GLY A 240 -13.44 -11.69 10.59
CA GLY A 240 -12.71 -12.43 11.62
C GLY A 240 -13.05 -13.93 11.67
N ARG A 241 -14.25 -14.35 11.24
CA ARG A 241 -14.63 -15.77 11.21
C ARG A 241 -13.93 -16.51 10.06
N ARG A 242 -13.95 -15.91 8.88
CA ARG A 242 -13.28 -16.47 7.70
C ARG A 242 -11.77 -16.48 7.88
N LEU A 243 -11.22 -15.40 8.44
CA LEU A 243 -9.80 -15.33 8.81
C LEU A 243 -9.46 -16.45 9.80
N GLY A 244 -10.26 -16.64 10.86
CA GLY A 244 -10.08 -17.73 11.82
C GLY A 244 -10.09 -19.11 11.17
N ALA A 245 -11.06 -19.39 10.32
CA ALA A 245 -11.14 -20.65 9.56
C ALA A 245 -9.90 -20.85 8.66
N ALA A 246 -9.47 -19.80 7.95
CA ALA A 246 -8.33 -19.85 7.04
C ALA A 246 -7.00 -20.19 7.74
N ILE A 247 -6.82 -19.80 9.01
CA ILE A 247 -5.56 -19.97 9.75
C ILE A 247 -5.65 -20.98 10.90
N GLY A 248 -6.78 -21.67 11.08
CA GLY A 248 -6.98 -22.65 12.15
C GLY A 248 -7.14 -22.02 13.54
N ALA A 249 -7.71 -20.82 13.63
CA ALA A 249 -7.95 -20.09 14.89
C ALA A 249 -9.46 -19.92 15.15
N ARG A 250 -9.86 -19.89 16.44
CA ARG A 250 -11.25 -19.61 16.80
C ARG A 250 -11.55 -18.10 16.68
N ALA A 251 -12.62 -17.73 16.02
CA ALA A 251 -13.09 -16.36 15.99
C ALA A 251 -13.81 -16.00 17.31
N VAL A 252 -13.37 -14.91 17.95
CA VAL A 252 -14.00 -14.38 19.17
C VAL A 252 -14.61 -13.02 18.86
N THR A 253 -15.91 -12.88 19.07
CA THR A 253 -16.61 -11.63 18.78
C THR A 253 -16.22 -10.55 19.77
N VAL A 254 -15.76 -9.41 19.24
CA VAL A 254 -15.41 -8.21 19.99
C VAL A 254 -16.26 -7.05 19.46
N PRO A 255 -17.07 -6.39 20.27
CA PRO A 255 -17.84 -5.22 19.84
C PRO A 255 -16.92 -4.11 19.28
N ALA A 256 -17.30 -3.48 18.19
CA ALA A 256 -16.47 -2.46 17.52
C ALA A 256 -16.07 -1.29 18.45
N PRO A 257 -16.94 -0.75 19.34
CA PRO A 257 -16.54 0.29 20.29
C PRO A 257 -15.45 -0.17 21.26
N LEU A 258 -15.52 -1.42 21.74
CA LEU A 258 -14.50 -2.00 22.64
C LEU A 258 -13.17 -2.20 21.89
N ALA A 259 -13.22 -2.76 20.70
CA ALA A 259 -12.01 -2.94 19.87
C ALA A 259 -11.34 -1.59 19.60
N ARG A 260 -12.13 -0.55 19.28
CA ARG A 260 -11.63 0.81 19.06
C ARG A 260 -11.02 1.42 20.32
N ALA A 261 -11.65 1.23 21.48
CA ALA A 261 -11.14 1.71 22.76
C ALA A 261 -9.81 1.04 23.13
N LEU A 262 -9.69 -0.29 22.91
CA LEU A 262 -8.44 -1.04 23.13
C LEU A 262 -7.34 -0.58 22.17
N ALA A 263 -7.65 -0.38 20.88
CA ALA A 263 -6.71 0.15 19.90
C ALA A 263 -6.24 1.56 20.31
N ALA A 264 -7.14 2.43 20.78
CA ALA A 264 -6.80 3.76 21.24
C ALA A 264 -5.91 3.74 22.50
N ALA A 265 -6.24 2.89 23.47
CA ALA A 265 -5.47 2.75 24.72
C ALA A 265 -4.04 2.24 24.43
N THR A 266 -3.92 1.15 23.69
CA THR A 266 -2.61 0.55 23.33
C THR A 266 -1.76 1.49 22.50
N TRP A 267 -2.36 2.26 21.57
CA TRP A 267 -1.66 3.28 20.82
C TRP A 267 -1.20 4.44 21.71
N ARG A 268 -2.05 4.96 22.61
CA ARG A 268 -1.68 6.02 23.56
C ARG A 268 -0.54 5.60 24.47
N LEU A 269 -0.57 4.37 24.96
CA LEU A 269 0.47 3.77 25.80
C LEU A 269 1.74 3.37 25.02
N ARG A 270 1.78 3.60 23.72
CA ARG A 270 2.91 3.23 22.83
C ARG A 270 3.24 1.73 22.84
N LEU A 271 2.25 0.88 23.05
CA LEU A 271 2.41 -0.58 22.98
C LEU A 271 2.39 -1.08 21.52
N GLN A 272 1.75 -0.34 20.64
CA GLN A 272 1.71 -0.63 19.20
C GLN A 272 1.60 0.70 18.39
N PRO A 273 2.01 0.72 17.10
CA PRO A 273 2.10 1.94 16.32
C PRO A 273 0.78 2.37 15.64
N THR A 274 -0.22 1.48 15.56
CA THR A 274 -1.44 1.67 14.76
C THR A 274 -2.46 2.51 15.50
N SER A 275 -2.81 3.67 14.97
CA SER A 275 -3.87 4.52 15.52
C SER A 275 -5.26 3.90 15.33
N PRO A 276 -6.24 4.24 16.17
CA PRO A 276 -7.59 3.63 16.14
C PRO A 276 -8.35 3.92 14.83
N ASP A 277 -7.97 4.93 14.08
CA ASP A 277 -8.58 5.30 12.79
C ASP A 277 -8.37 4.24 11.69
N TRP A 278 -7.43 3.32 11.83
CA TRP A 278 -7.32 2.14 10.96
C TRP A 278 -8.51 1.19 11.11
N LEU A 279 -9.05 1.06 12.33
CA LEU A 279 -10.29 0.31 12.55
C LEU A 279 -11.49 1.06 11.97
N ASP A 280 -11.53 2.38 12.13
CA ASP A 280 -12.58 3.22 11.53
C ASP A 280 -12.55 3.07 9.99
N LEU A 281 -11.36 3.03 9.39
CA LEU A 281 -11.18 2.76 7.96
C LEU A 281 -11.73 1.37 7.59
N ALA A 282 -11.32 0.32 8.32
CA ALA A 282 -11.76 -1.05 8.04
C ALA A 282 -13.29 -1.22 8.19
N LEU A 283 -13.92 -0.50 9.11
CA LEU A 283 -15.37 -0.50 9.28
C LEU A 283 -16.09 0.35 8.23
N GLY A 284 -15.50 1.47 7.80
CA GLY A 284 -16.16 2.48 6.98
C GLY A 284 -16.12 2.21 5.48
N VAL A 285 -15.01 1.75 4.93
CA VAL A 285 -14.88 1.59 3.47
C VAL A 285 -15.79 0.48 2.92
N PRO A 286 -16.35 0.64 1.72
CA PRO A 286 -17.09 -0.42 1.02
C PRO A 286 -16.13 -1.54 0.58
N LEU A 287 -16.63 -2.52 -0.16
CA LEU A 287 -15.83 -3.55 -0.83
C LEU A 287 -15.58 -3.15 -2.30
N LEU A 288 -14.49 -3.60 -2.86
CA LEU A 288 -14.11 -3.27 -4.23
C LEU A 288 -14.72 -4.27 -5.22
N ASP A 289 -15.39 -3.76 -6.25
CA ASP A 289 -15.61 -4.47 -7.49
C ASP A 289 -14.41 -4.19 -8.42
N TRP A 290 -13.72 -5.24 -8.84
CA TRP A 290 -12.53 -5.16 -9.69
C TRP A 290 -12.80 -5.59 -11.14
N THR A 291 -14.08 -5.64 -11.53
CA THR A 291 -14.52 -6.04 -12.88
C THR A 291 -13.85 -5.20 -13.96
N ARG A 292 -13.75 -3.89 -13.75
CA ARG A 292 -13.09 -2.99 -14.68
C ARG A 292 -11.60 -3.32 -14.90
N ALA A 293 -10.87 -3.69 -13.84
CA ALA A 293 -9.48 -4.10 -13.97
C ALA A 293 -9.35 -5.38 -14.80
N ARG A 294 -10.30 -6.32 -14.69
CA ARG A 294 -10.32 -7.52 -15.51
C ARG A 294 -10.57 -7.21 -16.99
N GLU A 295 -11.54 -6.34 -17.27
CA GLU A 295 -12.02 -6.10 -18.64
C GLU A 295 -11.13 -5.13 -19.42
N GLU A 296 -10.63 -4.07 -18.79
CA GLU A 296 -9.86 -3.02 -19.46
C GLU A 296 -8.34 -3.16 -19.27
N LEU A 297 -7.84 -3.68 -18.12
CA LEU A 297 -6.42 -3.96 -17.92
C LEU A 297 -6.02 -5.39 -18.27
N GLY A 298 -6.98 -6.32 -18.39
CA GLY A 298 -6.69 -7.76 -18.51
C GLY A 298 -6.08 -8.32 -17.22
N TRP A 299 -6.38 -7.71 -16.08
CA TRP A 299 -5.82 -8.10 -14.78
C TRP A 299 -6.79 -9.00 -14.00
N ALA A 300 -6.24 -10.03 -13.37
CA ALA A 300 -6.94 -10.82 -12.36
C ALA A 300 -5.96 -11.27 -11.27
N PRO A 301 -6.43 -11.43 -10.01
CA PRO A 301 -5.57 -11.96 -8.95
C PRO A 301 -5.28 -13.45 -9.21
N THR A 302 -4.04 -13.85 -8.98
CA THR A 302 -3.60 -15.26 -9.11
C THR A 302 -3.61 -15.99 -7.76
N ARG A 303 -3.68 -15.24 -6.66
CA ARG A 303 -3.72 -15.79 -5.29
C ARG A 303 -5.00 -15.37 -4.59
N THR A 304 -5.54 -16.29 -3.77
CA THR A 304 -6.69 -15.98 -2.91
C THR A 304 -6.28 -15.06 -1.76
N ALA A 305 -7.25 -14.33 -1.21
CA ALA A 305 -7.03 -13.50 -0.01
C ALA A 305 -6.59 -14.36 1.19
N GLU A 306 -7.14 -15.57 1.32
CA GLU A 306 -6.81 -16.52 2.39
C GLU A 306 -5.35 -17.01 2.30
N ASP A 307 -4.88 -17.38 1.11
CA ASP A 307 -3.49 -17.81 0.89
C ASP A 307 -2.52 -16.67 1.12
N THR A 308 -2.88 -15.47 0.69
CA THR A 308 -2.08 -14.25 0.90
C THR A 308 -1.90 -13.96 2.40
N VAL A 309 -2.95 -14.11 3.21
CA VAL A 309 -2.85 -13.93 4.66
C VAL A 309 -2.04 -15.04 5.31
N ARG A 310 -2.23 -16.32 4.92
CA ARG A 310 -1.41 -17.43 5.43
C ARG A 310 0.07 -17.23 5.14
N GLU A 311 0.40 -16.78 3.94
CA GLU A 311 1.77 -16.46 3.54
C GLU A 311 2.37 -15.35 4.41
N LEU A 312 1.64 -14.24 4.62
CA LEU A 312 2.08 -13.16 5.50
C LEU A 312 2.33 -13.65 6.93
N LEU A 313 1.40 -14.42 7.53
CA LEU A 313 1.54 -14.91 8.89
C LEU A 313 2.71 -15.90 9.03
N THR A 314 2.94 -16.72 8.01
CA THR A 314 4.12 -17.60 7.95
C THR A 314 5.40 -16.78 7.89
N GLY A 315 5.42 -15.73 7.07
CA GLY A 315 6.52 -14.78 6.99
C GLY A 315 6.77 -14.04 8.31
N LEU A 316 5.71 -13.59 9.00
CA LEU A 316 5.81 -12.97 10.32
C LEU A 316 6.43 -13.90 11.35
N ALA A 317 6.02 -15.17 11.36
CA ALA A 317 6.57 -16.18 12.28
C ALA A 317 8.03 -16.52 12.00
N ALA A 318 8.45 -16.44 10.74
CA ALA A 318 9.82 -16.68 10.30
C ALA A 318 10.70 -15.41 10.37
N GLY A 319 10.14 -14.22 10.62
CA GLY A 319 10.88 -12.95 10.53
C GLY A 319 11.29 -12.62 9.10
N ALA A 320 10.46 -13.01 8.11
CA ALA A 320 10.77 -12.82 6.70
C ALA A 320 10.90 -11.32 6.36
N SER A 321 11.92 -11.00 5.60
CA SER A 321 12.32 -9.64 5.23
C SER A 321 12.98 -9.66 3.85
N SER A 322 13.28 -8.49 3.31
CA SER A 322 13.99 -8.32 2.03
C SER A 322 15.16 -7.35 2.20
N ASP A 323 16.13 -7.38 1.27
CA ASP A 323 17.34 -6.55 1.32
C ASP A 323 17.10 -5.08 0.96
N THR A 324 15.88 -4.68 0.68
CA THR A 324 15.56 -3.27 0.47
C THR A 324 15.31 -2.56 1.80
N PRO A 325 15.76 -1.29 1.97
CA PRO A 325 15.72 -0.60 3.26
C PRO A 325 14.36 -0.60 3.98
N PRO A 326 13.20 -0.40 3.31
CA PRO A 326 11.90 -0.43 3.98
C PRO A 326 11.46 -1.84 4.41
N LEU A 327 11.95 -2.90 3.76
CA LEU A 327 11.55 -4.29 3.99
C LEU A 327 12.57 -5.07 4.83
N ARG A 328 13.74 -4.48 5.09
CA ARG A 328 14.79 -5.12 5.90
C ARG A 328 14.30 -5.45 7.31
N GLY A 329 14.81 -6.53 7.87
CA GLY A 329 14.50 -6.93 9.23
C GLY A 329 14.78 -5.80 10.23
N GLY A 330 13.87 -5.63 11.21
CA GLY A 330 13.93 -4.55 12.19
C GLY A 330 14.75 -4.93 13.42
N ASP A 331 15.46 -3.95 14.01
CA ASP A 331 15.99 -4.03 15.34
C ASP A 331 14.90 -3.65 16.36
N ARG A 332 14.30 -4.66 17.03
CA ARG A 332 13.23 -4.44 18.03
C ARG A 332 13.69 -3.58 19.20
N ALA A 333 14.94 -3.74 19.64
CA ALA A 333 15.48 -2.94 20.74
C ALA A 333 15.63 -1.48 20.32
N GLY A 334 16.10 -1.23 19.10
CA GLY A 334 16.14 0.10 18.50
C GLY A 334 14.75 0.73 18.30
N GLU A 335 13.75 -0.06 17.91
CA GLU A 335 12.35 0.41 17.80
C GLU A 335 11.78 0.87 19.16
N ILE A 336 12.07 0.12 20.23
CA ILE A 336 11.65 0.48 21.60
C ILE A 336 12.36 1.75 22.05
N LYS A 337 13.68 1.84 21.83
CA LYS A 337 14.49 3.02 22.20
C LYS A 337 14.09 4.27 21.43
N ALA A 338 13.75 4.15 20.17
CA ALA A 338 13.26 5.27 19.33
C ALA A 338 11.81 5.66 19.63
N GLY A 339 11.11 4.84 20.41
CA GLY A 339 9.67 4.94 20.68
C GLY A 339 8.82 4.25 19.62
N VAL A 340 7.88 3.42 20.07
CA VAL A 340 6.98 2.65 19.21
C VAL A 340 6.18 3.58 18.28
N GLY A 341 6.27 3.36 16.96
CA GLY A 341 5.70 4.26 15.96
C GLY A 341 6.51 5.54 15.75
N GLY A 342 7.75 5.60 16.24
CA GLY A 342 8.74 6.61 15.88
C GLY A 342 9.21 6.46 14.43
N ARG A 343 10.05 7.40 13.97
CA ARG A 343 10.58 7.36 12.58
C ARG A 343 11.23 6.00 12.32
N PRO A 344 10.86 5.31 11.24
CA PRO A 344 11.63 4.15 10.81
C PRO A 344 13.05 4.62 10.47
N VAL A 345 14.03 4.01 11.09
CA VAL A 345 15.46 4.25 10.86
C VAL A 345 15.85 3.86 9.45
#